data_75f078fca85d9f0054b151b33e779533
#
_entry.id   75f078fca85d9f0054b151b33e779533
#
_cell.length_a   1.000
_cell.length_b   1.000
_cell.length_c   1.000
_cell.angle_alpha   90.00
_cell.angle_beta   90.00
_cell.angle_gamma   90.00
#
_symmetry.space_group_name_H-M   'P 1'
#
loop_
_entity.id
_entity.type
_entity.pdbx_description
1 polymer ?
#
loop_
_entity_poly.entity_id
_entity_poly.type
_entity_poly.pdbx_seq_one_letter_code
_entity_poly.pdbx_strand_id
1 'polypeptide(L)'
;MAQEKSTLLKILSGNYAPTTGSVVINGQEMSFSDTTAALNAGVAIIYQELHLVPEMTVAENIYLGQLPHKGGIVNRSLLNYEAGLQIKHLGMDIDPDTPLKYLSIGQWQMVEIAKALARNAKIIAFDEPTSSLSAREIDNLFRVIRELRKEGTGDLIRFSPYGRNICPQRCHHRL
;
A
#
# COMPACT_ATOMS: atom_id res chain seq x y z
N MET A 1 -20.85 -11.93 -1.76
CA MET A 1 -19.70 -11.56 -2.61
C MET A 1 -18.93 -10.33 -2.13
N ALA A 2 -19.51 -9.16 -1.78
CA ALA A 2 -18.75 -8.02 -1.24
C ALA A 2 -18.18 -8.31 0.17
N GLN A 3 -18.94 -8.93 1.05
CA GLN A 3 -18.51 -9.28 2.42
C GLN A 3 -17.32 -10.26 2.46
N GLU A 4 -17.26 -11.22 1.56
CA GLU A 4 -16.17 -12.22 1.51
C GLU A 4 -14.83 -11.59 1.13
N LYS A 5 -14.84 -10.61 0.21
CA LYS A 5 -13.62 -9.89 -0.22
C LYS A 5 -13.02 -9.07 0.94
N SER A 6 -13.85 -8.32 1.64
CA SER A 6 -13.42 -7.54 2.81
C SER A 6 -12.93 -8.44 3.95
N THR A 7 -13.45 -9.65 4.09
CA THR A 7 -12.99 -10.63 5.08
C THR A 7 -11.58 -11.12 4.77
N LEU A 8 -11.27 -11.43 3.49
CA LEU A 8 -9.93 -11.84 3.10
C LEU A 8 -8.90 -10.73 3.36
N LEU A 9 -9.23 -9.48 3.00
CA LEU A 9 -8.35 -8.35 3.30
C LEU A 9 -8.11 -8.17 4.80
N LYS A 10 -9.15 -8.34 5.62
CA LYS A 10 -9.04 -8.27 7.08
C LYS A 10 -8.19 -9.40 7.68
N ILE A 11 -8.21 -10.59 7.08
CA ILE A 11 -7.33 -11.70 7.46
C ILE A 11 -5.88 -11.38 7.06
N LEU A 12 -5.65 -10.92 5.83
CA LEU A 12 -4.33 -10.54 5.34
C LEU A 12 -3.73 -9.37 6.12
N SER A 13 -4.56 -8.44 6.60
CA SER A 13 -4.11 -7.33 7.45
C SER A 13 -3.87 -7.71 8.91
N GLY A 14 -4.17 -8.94 9.33
CA GLY A 14 -4.06 -9.35 10.72
C GLY A 14 -5.18 -8.82 11.64
N ASN A 15 -6.23 -8.22 11.06
CA ASN A 15 -7.40 -7.77 11.84
C ASN A 15 -8.28 -8.94 12.30
N TYR A 16 -8.31 -10.03 11.53
CA TYR A 16 -9.07 -11.24 11.86
C TYR A 16 -8.21 -12.48 11.66
N ALA A 17 -8.34 -13.44 12.56
CA ALA A 17 -7.80 -14.78 12.35
C ALA A 17 -8.73 -15.56 11.39
N PRO A 18 -8.21 -16.39 10.49
CA PRO A 18 -9.03 -17.27 9.66
C PRO A 18 -9.77 -18.29 10.55
N THR A 19 -11.05 -18.52 10.28
CA THR A 19 -11.85 -19.53 11.02
C THR A 19 -11.42 -20.94 10.62
N THR A 20 -11.03 -21.14 9.37
CA THR A 20 -10.50 -22.38 8.80
C THR A 20 -9.46 -22.04 7.73
N GLY A 21 -8.53 -22.97 7.46
CA GLY A 21 -7.46 -22.76 6.50
C GLY A 21 -6.30 -21.95 7.06
N SER A 22 -5.32 -21.65 6.22
CA SER A 22 -4.13 -20.90 6.58
C SER A 22 -3.72 -19.91 5.48
N VAL A 23 -2.98 -18.89 5.87
CA VAL A 23 -2.38 -17.91 4.95
C VAL A 23 -0.94 -18.37 4.67
N VAL A 24 -0.63 -18.62 3.41
CA VAL A 24 0.73 -19.00 2.98
C VAL A 24 1.33 -17.88 2.15
N ILE A 25 2.48 -17.34 2.57
CA ILE A 25 3.22 -16.28 1.89
C ILE A 25 4.63 -16.80 1.61
N ASN A 26 5.04 -16.79 0.34
CA ASN A 26 6.34 -17.31 -0.10
C ASN A 26 6.64 -18.74 0.39
N GLY A 27 5.61 -19.61 0.43
CA GLY A 27 5.73 -20.99 0.89
C GLY A 27 5.78 -21.16 2.41
N GLN A 28 5.70 -20.11 3.19
CA GLN A 28 5.64 -20.15 4.65
C GLN A 28 4.20 -19.87 5.14
N GLU A 29 3.73 -20.70 6.05
CA GLU A 29 2.47 -20.49 6.71
C GLU A 29 2.58 -19.33 7.71
N MET A 30 1.71 -18.33 7.57
CA MET A 30 1.71 -17.11 8.34
C MET A 30 0.46 -17.03 9.21
N SER A 31 0.66 -16.65 10.46
CA SER A 31 -0.42 -16.32 11.38
C SER A 31 -0.15 -14.93 11.94
N PHE A 32 -1.05 -13.99 11.69
CA PHE A 32 -0.91 -12.61 12.14
C PHE A 32 -1.72 -12.42 13.43
N SER A 33 -1.03 -12.02 14.50
CA SER A 33 -1.67 -11.68 15.77
C SER A 33 -2.37 -10.31 15.73
N ASP A 34 -1.85 -9.41 14.88
CA ASP A 34 -2.30 -8.03 14.75
C ASP A 34 -1.81 -7.43 13.41
N THR A 35 -2.24 -6.20 13.15
CA THR A 35 -1.87 -5.46 11.93
C THR A 35 -0.38 -5.15 11.84
N THR A 36 0.30 -4.99 12.97
CA THR A 36 1.75 -4.74 13.01
C THR A 36 2.53 -5.97 12.57
N ALA A 37 2.08 -7.17 12.98
CA ALA A 37 2.68 -8.44 12.53
C ALA A 37 2.54 -8.61 11.01
N ALA A 38 1.38 -8.30 10.44
CA ALA A 38 1.16 -8.35 8.99
C ALA A 38 2.06 -7.36 8.23
N LEU A 39 2.15 -6.11 8.72
CA LEU A 39 3.04 -5.09 8.15
C LEU A 39 4.52 -5.52 8.22
N ASN A 40 4.97 -6.08 9.33
CA ASN A 40 6.34 -6.57 9.50
C ASN A 40 6.64 -7.78 8.60
N ALA A 41 5.63 -8.58 8.27
CA ALA A 41 5.72 -9.65 7.28
C ALA A 41 5.74 -9.14 5.83
N GLY A 42 5.58 -7.82 5.63
CA GLY A 42 5.59 -7.18 4.33
C GLY A 42 4.23 -7.17 3.64
N VAL A 43 3.12 -7.31 4.37
CA VAL A 43 1.76 -7.19 3.82
C VAL A 43 1.23 -5.79 4.11
N ALA A 44 0.93 -5.03 3.07
CA ALA A 44 0.27 -3.73 3.18
C ALA A 44 -1.08 -3.75 2.47
N ILE A 45 -2.09 -3.09 3.07
CA ILE A 45 -3.41 -2.96 2.46
C ILE A 45 -3.71 -1.48 2.26
N ILE A 46 -4.07 -1.14 1.04
CA ILE A 46 -4.54 0.18 0.66
C ILE A 46 -6.06 0.11 0.61
N TYR A 47 -6.68 0.71 1.61
CA TYR A 47 -8.13 0.76 1.75
C TYR A 47 -8.75 1.82 0.85
N GLN A 48 -10.04 1.70 0.60
CA GLN A 48 -10.83 2.71 -0.12
C GLN A 48 -10.80 4.06 0.61
N GLU A 49 -10.88 4.05 1.94
CA GLU A 49 -10.66 5.22 2.77
C GLU A 49 -9.17 5.36 3.07
N LEU A 50 -8.56 6.44 2.57
CA LEU A 50 -7.14 6.71 2.72
C LEU A 50 -6.81 7.12 4.16
N HIS A 51 -5.89 6.40 4.80
CA HIS A 51 -5.47 6.64 6.17
C HIS A 51 -4.24 7.57 6.21
N LEU A 52 -4.41 8.77 5.66
CA LEU A 52 -3.40 9.82 5.60
C LEU A 52 -3.87 11.03 6.41
N VAL A 53 -2.90 11.81 6.89
CA VAL A 53 -3.15 13.03 7.68
C VAL A 53 -3.00 14.25 6.78
N PRO A 54 -4.09 14.96 6.44
CA PRO A 54 -4.06 16.06 5.44
C PRO A 54 -3.14 17.22 5.83
N GLU A 55 -3.00 17.49 7.11
CA GLU A 55 -2.21 18.60 7.64
C GLU A 55 -0.70 18.32 7.67
N MET A 56 -0.30 17.06 7.60
CA MET A 56 1.10 16.64 7.54
C MET A 56 1.62 16.70 6.12
N THR A 57 2.95 16.82 5.98
CA THR A 57 3.61 16.79 4.68
C THR A 57 3.55 15.40 4.05
N VAL A 58 3.80 15.30 2.76
CA VAL A 58 3.92 14.03 2.04
C VAL A 58 4.98 13.14 2.70
N ALA A 59 6.15 13.71 3.02
CA ALA A 59 7.23 12.97 3.67
C ALA A 59 6.83 12.43 5.05
N GLU A 60 6.16 13.24 5.86
CA GLU A 60 5.67 12.83 7.17
C GLU A 60 4.60 11.73 7.06
N ASN A 61 3.72 11.78 6.05
CA ASN A 61 2.73 10.74 5.80
C ASN A 61 3.37 9.42 5.36
N ILE A 62 4.36 9.45 4.45
CA ILE A 62 5.06 8.25 3.98
C ILE A 62 5.73 7.51 5.14
N TYR A 63 6.41 8.25 6.02
CA TYR A 63 7.17 7.68 7.14
C TYR A 63 6.42 7.74 8.47
N LEU A 64 5.12 7.95 8.48
CA LEU A 64 4.31 8.00 9.70
C LEU A 64 4.49 6.73 10.54
N GLY A 65 4.93 6.90 11.79
CA GLY A 65 5.27 5.81 12.69
C GLY A 65 6.70 5.25 12.54
N GLN A 66 7.49 5.76 11.57
CA GLN A 66 8.90 5.37 11.33
C GLN A 66 9.75 6.59 10.99
N LEU A 67 9.42 7.75 11.54
CA LEU A 67 10.15 8.98 11.25
C LEU A 67 11.63 8.84 11.63
N PRO A 68 12.58 9.15 10.73
CA PRO A 68 14.00 9.11 11.04
C PRO A 68 14.31 10.15 12.12
N HIS A 69 14.90 9.71 13.21
CA HIS A 69 15.21 10.57 14.36
C HIS A 69 16.60 10.29 14.93
N LYS A 70 17.18 11.30 15.56
CA LYS A 70 18.43 11.20 16.34
C LYS A 70 18.21 11.89 17.67
N GLY A 71 18.35 11.13 18.77
CA GLY A 71 18.15 11.68 20.11
C GLY A 71 16.73 12.21 20.37
N GLY A 72 15.69 11.64 19.74
CA GLY A 72 14.29 12.07 19.88
C GLY A 72 13.87 13.24 18.97
N ILE A 73 14.80 13.80 18.19
CA ILE A 73 14.53 14.90 17.25
C ILE A 73 14.44 14.32 15.83
N VAL A 74 13.36 14.63 15.11
CA VAL A 74 13.18 14.19 13.73
C VAL A 74 14.21 14.83 12.81
N ASN A 75 14.90 14.01 12.03
CA ASN A 75 15.81 14.47 10.99
C ASN A 75 15.05 14.79 9.71
N ARG A 76 14.58 16.04 9.58
CA ARG A 76 13.76 16.47 8.43
C ARG A 76 14.50 16.36 7.09
N SER A 77 15.80 16.63 7.04
CA SER A 77 16.58 16.53 5.80
C SER A 77 16.64 15.10 5.30
N LEU A 78 16.87 14.13 6.18
CA LEU A 78 16.87 12.70 5.85
C LEU A 78 15.46 12.24 5.45
N LEU A 79 14.44 12.66 6.20
CA LEU A 79 13.04 12.34 5.93
C LEU A 79 12.64 12.78 4.51
N ASN A 80 12.92 14.03 4.15
CA ASN A 80 12.59 14.58 2.83
C ASN A 80 13.40 13.90 1.71
N TYR A 81 14.67 13.59 1.96
CA TYR A 81 15.51 12.87 1.01
C TYR A 81 14.95 11.47 0.70
N GLU A 82 14.68 10.68 1.73
CA GLU A 82 14.14 9.32 1.58
C GLU A 82 12.74 9.33 0.95
N ALA A 83 11.87 10.24 1.39
CA ALA A 83 10.55 10.41 0.79
C ALA A 83 10.65 10.80 -0.69
N GLY A 84 11.57 11.71 -1.04
CA GLY A 84 11.84 12.11 -2.42
C GLY A 84 12.26 10.94 -3.30
N LEU A 85 13.02 9.98 -2.78
CA LEU A 85 13.38 8.75 -3.51
C LEU A 85 12.13 7.90 -3.81
N GLN A 86 11.25 7.71 -2.82
CA GLN A 86 10.01 6.94 -3.02
C GLN A 86 9.07 7.61 -4.03
N ILE A 87 8.91 8.94 -3.93
CA ILE A 87 8.10 9.75 -4.83
C ILE A 87 8.59 9.62 -6.28
N LYS A 88 9.89 9.75 -6.49
CA LYS A 88 10.53 9.60 -7.81
C LYS A 88 10.39 8.18 -8.36
N HIS A 89 10.56 7.16 -7.52
CA HIS A 89 10.37 5.76 -7.88
C HIS A 89 8.97 5.52 -8.46
N LEU A 90 7.96 6.16 -7.90
CA LEU A 90 6.58 6.09 -8.40
C LEU A 90 6.32 7.02 -9.59
N GLY A 91 7.33 7.70 -10.12
CA GLY A 91 7.22 8.63 -11.25
C GLY A 91 6.37 9.85 -10.94
N MET A 92 6.32 10.26 -9.66
CA MET A 92 5.64 11.49 -9.24
C MET A 92 6.61 12.67 -9.20
N ASP A 93 6.09 13.85 -9.52
CA ASP A 93 6.77 15.13 -9.36
C ASP A 93 6.04 15.94 -8.27
N ILE A 94 6.35 15.61 -7.03
CA ILE A 94 5.75 16.21 -5.82
C ILE A 94 6.88 16.55 -4.86
N ASP A 95 6.87 17.77 -4.33
CA ASP A 95 7.79 18.17 -3.26
C ASP A 95 7.41 17.43 -1.96
N PRO A 96 8.34 16.69 -1.33
CA PRO A 96 8.11 15.99 -0.06
C PRO A 96 7.60 16.88 1.08
N ASP A 97 7.91 18.16 1.07
CA ASP A 97 7.45 19.14 2.08
C ASP A 97 6.01 19.65 1.81
N THR A 98 5.39 19.29 0.69
CA THR A 98 4.03 19.71 0.38
C THR A 98 3.04 19.11 1.39
N PRO A 99 2.19 19.91 2.07
CA PRO A 99 1.09 19.39 2.87
C PRO A 99 0.11 18.60 2.01
N LEU A 100 -0.31 17.44 2.51
CA LEU A 100 -1.10 16.49 1.73
C LEU A 100 -2.43 17.08 1.23
N LYS A 101 -3.05 17.98 2.00
CA LYS A 101 -4.31 18.66 1.64
C LYS A 101 -4.30 19.40 0.31
N TYR A 102 -3.14 19.73 -0.24
CA TYR A 102 -3.02 20.40 -1.54
C TYR A 102 -2.92 19.43 -2.72
N LEU A 103 -2.90 18.15 -2.46
CA LEU A 103 -2.81 17.11 -3.48
C LEU A 103 -4.19 16.61 -3.93
N SER A 104 -4.26 16.06 -5.16
CA SER A 104 -5.45 15.36 -5.65
C SER A 104 -5.62 14.00 -4.96
N ILE A 105 -6.83 13.44 -5.01
CA ILE A 105 -7.13 12.10 -4.48
C ILE A 105 -6.24 11.04 -5.11
N GLY A 106 -5.96 11.15 -6.42
CA GLY A 106 -5.03 10.24 -7.10
C GLY A 106 -3.60 10.32 -6.56
N GLN A 107 -3.14 11.54 -6.25
CA GLN A 107 -1.83 11.73 -5.60
C GLN A 107 -1.82 11.18 -4.17
N TRP A 108 -2.92 11.31 -3.42
CA TRP A 108 -3.04 10.67 -2.10
C TRP A 108 -2.88 9.16 -2.18
N GLN A 109 -3.52 8.51 -3.15
CA GLN A 109 -3.33 7.06 -3.35
C GLN A 109 -1.89 6.69 -3.64
N MET A 110 -1.21 7.50 -4.44
CA MET A 110 0.22 7.29 -4.73
C MET A 110 1.08 7.47 -3.47
N VAL A 111 0.73 8.39 -2.57
CA VAL A 111 1.39 8.55 -1.26
C VAL A 111 1.14 7.33 -0.36
N GLU A 112 -0.06 6.73 -0.37
CA GLU A 112 -0.31 5.47 0.35
C GLU A 112 0.54 4.31 -0.21
N ILE A 113 0.74 4.24 -1.53
CA ILE A 113 1.64 3.25 -2.14
C ILE A 113 3.08 3.52 -1.71
N ALA A 114 3.54 4.79 -1.76
CA ALA A 114 4.87 5.18 -1.30
C ALA A 114 5.12 4.79 0.17
N LYS A 115 4.13 4.99 1.03
CA LYS A 115 4.15 4.58 2.44
C LYS A 115 4.27 3.05 2.61
N ALA A 116 3.56 2.27 1.80
CA ALA A 116 3.68 0.82 1.79
C ALA A 116 5.09 0.37 1.36
N LEU A 117 5.64 0.98 0.32
CA LEU A 117 6.99 0.68 -0.18
C LEU A 117 8.08 1.09 0.81
N ALA A 118 7.96 2.24 1.47
CA ALA A 118 8.88 2.69 2.51
C ALA A 118 8.95 1.70 3.69
N ARG A 119 7.90 0.91 3.90
CA ARG A 119 7.83 -0.18 4.87
C ARG A 119 8.30 -1.53 4.32
N ASN A 120 8.93 -1.56 3.15
CA ASN A 120 9.37 -2.77 2.46
C ASN A 120 8.22 -3.78 2.22
N ALA A 121 7.03 -3.28 1.88
CA ALA A 121 5.91 -4.14 1.55
C ALA A 121 6.24 -5.04 0.36
N LYS A 122 6.05 -6.35 0.56
CA LYS A 122 6.22 -7.38 -0.47
C LYS A 122 4.91 -7.71 -1.15
N ILE A 123 3.82 -7.49 -0.46
CA ILE A 123 2.45 -7.71 -0.93
C ILE A 123 1.67 -6.44 -0.68
N ILE A 124 1.07 -5.88 -1.73
CA ILE A 124 0.18 -4.73 -1.62
C ILE A 124 -1.20 -5.15 -2.12
N ALA A 125 -2.19 -5.15 -1.24
CA ALA A 125 -3.57 -5.42 -1.58
C ALA A 125 -4.36 -4.11 -1.67
N PHE A 126 -5.22 -4.00 -2.68
CA PHE A 126 -6.04 -2.81 -2.91
C PHE A 126 -7.52 -3.15 -2.69
N ASP A 127 -8.20 -2.35 -1.88
CA ASP A 127 -9.65 -2.40 -1.70
C ASP A 127 -10.32 -1.29 -2.52
N GLU A 128 -10.89 -1.66 -3.68
CA GLU A 128 -11.58 -0.77 -4.62
C GLU A 128 -10.86 0.56 -4.97
N PRO A 129 -9.60 0.53 -5.44
CA PRO A 129 -8.77 1.73 -5.55
C PRO A 129 -9.25 2.73 -6.62
N THR A 130 -10.26 2.41 -7.42
CA THR A 130 -10.62 3.19 -8.61
C THR A 130 -11.92 3.98 -8.48
N SER A 131 -12.63 3.89 -7.36
CA SER A 131 -13.97 4.48 -7.20
C SER A 131 -14.01 6.01 -7.21
N SER A 132 -12.90 6.65 -6.87
CA SER A 132 -12.77 8.11 -6.76
C SER A 132 -11.73 8.73 -7.71
N LEU A 133 -11.17 7.93 -8.63
CA LEU A 133 -10.11 8.36 -9.54
C LEU A 133 -10.62 8.73 -10.92
N SER A 134 -10.04 9.76 -11.52
CA SER A 134 -10.17 10.06 -12.94
C SER A 134 -9.52 8.98 -13.81
N ALA A 135 -9.93 8.88 -15.09
CA ALA A 135 -9.37 7.91 -16.03
C ALA A 135 -7.82 8.02 -16.12
N ARG A 136 -7.28 9.23 -16.12
CA ARG A 136 -5.83 9.49 -16.18
C ARG A 136 -5.10 9.00 -14.92
N GLU A 137 -5.69 9.18 -13.75
CA GLU A 137 -5.13 8.71 -12.48
C GLU A 137 -5.17 7.17 -12.40
N ILE A 138 -6.23 6.55 -12.92
CA ILE A 138 -6.34 5.09 -13.05
C ILE A 138 -5.22 4.54 -13.94
N ASP A 139 -4.98 5.14 -15.11
CA ASP A 139 -3.92 4.71 -16.02
C ASP A 139 -2.54 4.82 -15.37
N ASN A 140 -2.28 5.92 -14.63
CA ASN A 140 -1.04 6.10 -13.89
C ASN A 140 -0.87 5.05 -12.78
N LEU A 141 -1.91 4.81 -12.00
CA LEU A 141 -1.91 3.77 -10.96
C LEU A 141 -1.56 2.40 -11.55
N PHE A 142 -2.19 2.03 -12.69
CA PHE A 142 -1.89 0.76 -13.36
C PHE A 142 -0.49 0.69 -13.95
N ARG A 143 0.06 1.79 -14.41
CA ARG A 143 1.46 1.86 -14.86
C ARG A 143 2.39 1.53 -13.70
N VAL A 144 2.22 2.21 -12.57
CA VAL A 144 3.03 2.00 -11.36
C VAL A 144 2.91 0.56 -10.86
N ILE A 145 1.69 0.01 -10.75
CA ILE A 145 1.47 -1.38 -10.35
C ILE A 145 2.24 -2.35 -11.27
N ARG A 146 2.25 -2.11 -12.59
CA ARG A 146 2.99 -2.96 -13.54
C ARG A 146 4.50 -2.83 -13.39
N GLU A 147 5.01 -1.65 -13.07
CA GLU A 147 6.45 -1.42 -12.84
C GLU A 147 6.91 -2.11 -11.56
N LEU A 148 6.22 -1.91 -10.44
CA LEU A 148 6.50 -2.58 -9.16
C LEU A 148 6.51 -4.11 -9.30
N ARG A 149 5.57 -4.66 -10.09
CA ARG A 149 5.54 -6.09 -10.37
C ARG A 149 6.77 -6.58 -11.14
N LYS A 150 7.27 -5.82 -12.10
CA LYS A 150 8.50 -6.17 -12.86
C LYS A 150 9.73 -6.20 -11.96
N GLU A 151 9.78 -5.33 -10.96
CA GLU A 151 10.86 -5.24 -9.98
C GLU A 151 10.82 -6.35 -8.91
N GLY A 152 9.80 -7.23 -8.97
CA GLY A 152 9.63 -8.31 -8.01
C GLY A 152 9.08 -7.86 -6.66
N THR A 153 8.63 -6.61 -6.56
CA THR A 153 7.91 -6.11 -5.42
C THR A 153 6.51 -6.72 -5.45
N GLY A 154 6.39 -7.82 -4.78
CA GLY A 154 5.20 -8.53 -4.35
C GLY A 154 4.06 -8.83 -5.33
N ASP A 155 3.31 -9.85 -5.00
CA ASP A 155 2.04 -10.15 -5.63
C ASP A 155 1.03 -9.06 -5.27
N LEU A 156 0.72 -8.19 -6.25
CA LEU A 156 -0.30 -7.16 -6.13
C LEU A 156 -1.68 -7.81 -6.29
N ILE A 157 -2.41 -7.94 -5.19
CA ILE A 157 -3.77 -8.48 -5.20
C ILE A 157 -4.74 -7.33 -5.43
N ARG A 158 -5.43 -7.35 -6.56
CA ARG A 158 -6.47 -6.37 -6.87
C ARG A 158 -7.85 -6.98 -6.72
N PHE A 159 -8.69 -6.35 -5.92
CA PHE A 159 -10.13 -6.62 -5.88
C PHE A 159 -10.88 -5.49 -6.61
N SER A 160 -11.65 -5.83 -7.64
CA SER A 160 -12.54 -4.89 -8.34
C SER A 160 -13.94 -5.46 -8.39
N PRO A 161 -14.99 -4.67 -8.09
CA PRO A 161 -16.37 -5.12 -8.21
C PRO A 161 -16.82 -5.28 -9.69
N TYR A 162 -16.11 -4.64 -10.62
CA TYR A 162 -16.41 -4.72 -12.06
C TYR A 162 -15.52 -5.73 -12.77
N GLY A 163 -15.64 -7.02 -12.48
CA GLY A 163 -15.38 -8.18 -13.36
C GLY A 163 -14.17 -8.23 -14.29
N ARG A 164 -13.27 -7.27 -14.31
CA ARG A 164 -11.99 -7.36 -15.02
C ARG A 164 -10.91 -7.81 -14.05
N ASN A 165 -10.88 -9.10 -13.83
CA ASN A 165 -9.78 -9.76 -13.12
C ASN A 165 -8.49 -9.56 -13.90
N ILE A 166 -7.69 -8.56 -13.53
CA ILE A 166 -6.26 -8.57 -13.81
C ILE A 166 -5.61 -9.29 -12.62
N CYS A 167 -5.90 -10.58 -12.49
CA CYS A 167 -5.11 -11.47 -11.67
C CYS A 167 -3.83 -11.80 -12.45
N PRO A 168 -2.62 -11.55 -11.91
CA PRO A 168 -1.42 -12.12 -12.48
C PRO A 168 -1.48 -13.63 -12.37
N GLN A 169 -1.08 -14.36 -13.40
CA GLN A 169 -1.16 -15.82 -13.59
C GLN A 169 -0.42 -16.69 -12.56
N ARG A 170 -0.32 -16.34 -11.30
CA ARG A 170 0.28 -17.17 -10.24
C ARG A 170 -0.44 -17.16 -8.89
N CYS A 171 -1.71 -16.78 -8.85
CA CYS A 171 -2.52 -17.13 -7.69
C CYS A 171 -3.14 -18.50 -7.95
N HIS A 172 -2.49 -19.58 -7.54
CA HIS A 172 -3.12 -20.87 -7.42
C HIS A 172 -4.11 -20.82 -6.25
N HIS A 173 -5.36 -20.50 -6.53
CA HIS A 173 -6.45 -20.86 -5.64
C HIS A 173 -6.61 -22.39 -5.69
N ARG A 174 -6.16 -23.07 -4.65
CA ARG A 174 -6.78 -24.33 -4.22
C ARG A 174 -7.73 -24.00 -3.07
N LEU A 175 -9.01 -24.00 -3.38
CA LEU A 175 -10.07 -24.18 -2.40
C LEU A 175 -10.06 -25.62 -1.90
#